data_e5c39f949d49c501fe5ad58c612c8c2e
#
_entry.id   e5c39f949d49c501fe5ad58c612c8c2e
#
_cell.length_a   1.000
_cell.length_b   1.000
_cell.length_c   1.000
_cell.angle_alpha   90.00
_cell.angle_beta   90.00
_cell.angle_gamma   90.00
#
_symmetry.space_group_name_H-M   'P 1'
#
loop_
_entity.id
_entity.type
_entity.pdbx_description
1 polymer ?
#
loop_
_entity_poly.entity_id
_entity_poly.type
_entity_poly.pdbx_seq_one_letter_code
_entity_poly.pdbx_strand_id
1 'polypeptide(L)'
;LNCKICSVMCGFAGAGAYSDGKFIISTEYGGNLSSVIGEKKALYYMNMADSILKKFSEVKKIYEPNKELLELCLKNQLQLKKGIVKHFGTENNLIIMEKLLEEIKEKCTFLENSNVIDVKVENMEVILANSEKIKGKKIIFAVGRSGNKFLQTWCKKNNVEISSNNVDIGVRVELKNEIWGEISSIVYDPKISYITKKYKDEVRMFCFNEGGEVVVENTFGSLTVNGHAYSADNLKTENSNFALLSGIKFSSPFCNPNEYILNFVKCSNIISGNNVILQRFGDLVNGKRSTKESLKYSSINPTLDAYPGDLSLCMPKRQLDNIIETIYKLYDIAKGTAHDDTLLYGIEAKYYSSVPKMKDFKINGLLNIYACGDGCGVTRSLAQAAANGLFLADIII
;
A
#
# COMPACT_ATOMS: atom_id res chain seq x y z
N LEU A 1 -6.51 11.52 -15.26
CA LEU A 1 -5.31 12.34 -15.44
C LEU A 1 -4.33 11.62 -16.38
N ASN A 2 -4.20 12.09 -17.62
CA ASN A 2 -3.32 11.49 -18.65
C ASN A 2 -1.92 12.15 -18.68
N CYS A 3 -1.31 12.34 -17.51
CA CYS A 3 0.05 12.87 -17.44
C CYS A 3 1.06 11.83 -17.91
N LYS A 4 2.00 12.21 -18.79
CA LYS A 4 3.11 11.34 -19.24
C LYS A 4 3.99 10.90 -18.07
N ILE A 5 4.19 11.79 -17.09
CA ILE A 5 4.85 11.53 -15.81
C ILE A 5 3.89 12.01 -14.72
N CYS A 6 3.56 11.17 -13.78
CA CYS A 6 2.70 11.54 -12.66
C CYS A 6 3.51 12.32 -11.62
N SER A 7 3.38 13.65 -11.60
CA SER A 7 4.08 14.52 -10.64
C SER A 7 3.59 14.34 -9.19
N VAL A 8 2.43 13.73 -8.98
CA VAL A 8 1.93 13.39 -7.65
C VAL A 8 2.60 12.13 -7.09
N MET A 9 2.95 11.17 -7.96
CA MET A 9 3.49 9.86 -7.56
C MET A 9 5.02 9.78 -7.62
N CYS A 10 5.68 10.73 -8.26
CA CYS A 10 7.12 10.75 -8.50
C CYS A 10 7.73 12.05 -7.98
N GLY A 11 9.05 12.09 -7.86
CA GLY A 11 9.79 13.23 -7.39
C GLY A 11 10.30 13.06 -5.96
N PHE A 12 10.77 14.14 -5.33
CA PHE A 12 11.50 14.13 -4.06
C PHE A 12 10.79 13.37 -2.94
N ALA A 13 9.54 13.68 -2.65
CA ALA A 13 8.78 13.01 -1.60
C ALA A 13 7.90 11.86 -2.13
N GLY A 14 7.91 11.60 -3.43
CA GLY A 14 7.08 10.59 -4.07
C GLY A 14 5.59 10.75 -3.75
N ALA A 15 4.84 9.66 -3.76
CA ALA A 15 3.43 9.66 -3.38
C ALA A 15 3.17 10.10 -1.93
N GLY A 16 4.19 10.10 -1.08
CA GLY A 16 4.10 10.53 0.31
C GLY A 16 3.73 12.00 0.46
N ALA A 17 4.21 12.88 -0.42
CA ALA A 17 3.99 14.33 -0.34
C ALA A 17 2.50 14.72 -0.32
N TYR A 18 1.71 14.03 -1.14
CA TYR A 18 0.27 14.32 -1.32
C TYR A 18 -0.64 13.30 -0.63
N SER A 19 -0.07 12.44 0.21
CA SER A 19 -0.85 11.51 1.04
C SER A 19 -1.49 12.23 2.23
N ASP A 20 -2.39 11.55 2.92
CA ASP A 20 -2.98 12.02 4.19
C ASP A 20 -1.97 12.08 5.35
N GLY A 21 -0.71 11.72 5.11
CA GLY A 21 0.35 11.81 6.10
C GLY A 21 0.19 10.83 7.26
N LYS A 22 -0.34 9.65 7.02
CA LYS A 22 -0.37 8.57 8.02
C LYS A 22 1.04 8.04 8.27
N PHE A 23 1.64 8.45 9.38
CA PHE A 23 2.92 7.93 9.84
C PHE A 23 2.67 6.84 10.88
N ILE A 24 3.03 5.60 10.52
CA ILE A 24 2.65 4.42 11.29
C ILE A 24 3.88 3.74 11.87
N ILE A 25 4.02 3.75 13.20
CA ILE A 25 5.09 3.06 13.91
C ILE A 25 4.62 1.66 14.25
N SER A 26 5.01 0.69 13.43
CA SER A 26 4.65 -0.73 13.59
C SER A 26 5.66 -1.64 12.90
N THR A 27 5.90 -2.81 13.48
CA THR A 27 6.63 -3.93 12.86
C THR A 27 5.70 -5.03 12.35
N GLU A 28 4.41 -4.95 12.65
CA GLU A 28 3.42 -5.96 12.24
C GLU A 28 2.85 -5.72 10.83
N TYR A 29 3.00 -4.48 10.31
CA TYR A 29 2.61 -4.10 8.95
C TYR A 29 3.39 -2.88 8.44
N GLY A 30 3.24 -2.55 7.15
CA GLY A 30 3.96 -1.43 6.53
C GLY A 30 5.32 -1.81 5.94
N GLY A 31 5.60 -3.10 5.79
CA GLY A 31 6.83 -3.63 5.19
C GLY A 31 7.50 -4.70 6.04
N ASN A 32 8.69 -5.08 5.63
CA ASN A 32 9.47 -6.18 6.21
C ASN A 32 10.78 -5.69 6.84
N LEU A 33 10.87 -4.42 7.25
CA LEU A 33 12.11 -3.86 7.81
C LEU A 33 12.60 -4.63 9.04
N SER A 34 11.68 -5.02 9.93
CA SER A 34 11.99 -5.79 11.14
C SER A 34 12.61 -7.16 10.86
N SER A 35 12.27 -7.80 9.75
CA SER A 35 12.87 -9.07 9.36
C SER A 35 14.32 -8.94 8.85
N VAL A 36 14.72 -7.72 8.44
CA VAL A 36 16.08 -7.44 7.94
C VAL A 36 17.00 -6.96 9.07
N ILE A 37 16.54 -6.00 9.89
CA ILE A 37 17.39 -5.35 10.91
C ILE A 37 17.03 -5.70 12.36
N GLY A 38 15.99 -6.53 12.54
CA GLY A 38 15.44 -6.85 13.86
C GLY A 38 14.41 -5.83 14.34
N GLU A 39 13.45 -6.29 15.15
CA GLU A 39 12.30 -5.49 15.61
C GLU A 39 12.71 -4.26 16.40
N LYS A 40 13.62 -4.45 17.38
CA LYS A 40 14.10 -3.35 18.26
C LYS A 40 14.73 -2.22 17.46
N LYS A 41 15.59 -2.54 16.50
CA LYS A 41 16.23 -1.53 15.63
C LYS A 41 15.20 -0.86 14.72
N ALA A 42 14.29 -1.63 14.12
CA ALA A 42 13.24 -1.08 13.27
C ALA A 42 12.39 -0.04 14.03
N LEU A 43 11.93 -0.36 15.24
CA LEU A 43 11.18 0.56 16.09
C LEU A 43 12.05 1.78 16.52
N TYR A 44 13.31 1.58 16.87
CA TYR A 44 14.22 2.68 17.22
C TYR A 44 14.31 3.70 16.06
N TYR A 45 14.59 3.26 14.83
CA TYR A 45 14.73 4.18 13.70
C TYR A 45 13.38 4.78 13.24
N MET A 46 12.25 4.06 13.39
CA MET A 46 10.93 4.66 13.15
C MET A 46 10.63 5.79 14.15
N ASN A 47 10.96 5.62 15.42
CA ASN A 47 10.81 6.68 16.43
C ASN A 47 11.79 7.84 16.21
N MET A 48 13.00 7.57 15.74
CA MET A 48 13.95 8.61 15.34
C MET A 48 13.41 9.43 14.15
N ALA A 49 12.86 8.78 13.13
CA ALA A 49 12.20 9.45 12.00
C ALA A 49 11.02 10.32 12.47
N ASP A 50 10.17 9.80 13.34
CA ASP A 50 9.09 10.55 13.98
C ASP A 50 9.59 11.82 14.70
N SER A 51 10.67 11.68 15.44
CA SER A 51 11.28 12.81 16.17
C SER A 51 11.81 13.89 15.22
N ILE A 52 12.31 13.51 14.04
CA ILE A 52 12.74 14.45 13.00
C ILE A 52 11.52 15.18 12.41
N LEU A 53 10.46 14.46 12.04
CA LEU A 53 9.26 15.05 11.44
C LEU A 53 8.53 16.00 12.41
N LYS A 54 8.54 15.71 13.71
CA LYS A 54 7.98 16.59 14.75
C LYS A 54 8.61 17.96 14.85
N LYS A 55 9.84 18.14 14.34
CA LYS A 55 10.48 19.48 14.30
C LYS A 55 9.76 20.43 13.33
N PHE A 56 9.06 19.89 12.35
CA PHE A 56 8.44 20.66 11.27
C PHE A 56 6.93 20.82 11.41
N SER A 57 6.26 19.95 12.17
CA SER A 57 4.81 20.04 12.39
C SER A 57 4.38 19.28 13.64
N GLU A 58 3.34 19.78 14.30
CA GLU A 58 2.67 19.08 15.38
C GLU A 58 1.70 18.02 14.84
N VAL A 59 1.64 16.90 15.55
CA VAL A 59 0.69 15.81 15.24
C VAL A 59 -0.65 16.14 15.89
N LYS A 60 -1.69 16.28 15.09
CA LYS A 60 -3.03 16.60 15.58
C LYS A 60 -3.71 15.45 16.33
N LYS A 61 -3.52 14.22 15.87
CA LYS A 61 -4.13 13.01 16.47
C LYS A 61 -3.16 11.85 16.48
N ILE A 62 -3.14 11.13 17.61
CA ILE A 62 -2.36 9.90 17.80
C ILE A 62 -3.34 8.81 18.19
N TYR A 63 -3.28 7.68 17.51
CA TYR A 63 -4.09 6.50 17.80
C TYR A 63 -3.16 5.39 18.26
N GLU A 64 -3.45 4.84 19.44
CA GLU A 64 -2.72 3.75 20.04
C GLU A 64 -3.52 2.44 19.99
N PRO A 65 -2.87 1.27 20.14
CA PRO A 65 -3.58 0.02 20.22
C PRO A 65 -4.60 0.01 21.37
N ASN A 66 -5.86 -0.25 21.07
CA ASN A 66 -6.92 -0.36 22.07
C ASN A 66 -7.04 -1.78 22.59
N LYS A 67 -7.01 -1.96 23.93
CA LYS A 67 -7.04 -3.27 24.58
C LYS A 67 -8.38 -3.98 24.39
N GLU A 68 -9.49 -3.27 24.50
CA GLU A 68 -10.83 -3.86 24.38
C GLU A 68 -11.08 -4.39 22.94
N LEU A 69 -10.67 -3.61 21.93
CA LEU A 69 -10.76 -4.03 20.54
C LEU A 69 -9.81 -5.21 20.24
N LEU A 70 -8.62 -5.25 20.84
CA LEU A 70 -7.72 -6.40 20.75
C LEU A 70 -8.39 -7.67 21.31
N GLU A 71 -9.00 -7.59 22.49
CA GLU A 71 -9.70 -8.71 23.11
C GLU A 71 -10.93 -9.15 22.30
N LEU A 72 -11.70 -8.20 21.76
CA LEU A 72 -12.84 -8.47 20.89
C LEU A 72 -12.40 -9.22 19.63
N CYS A 73 -11.35 -8.78 18.98
CA CYS A 73 -10.79 -9.45 17.81
C CYS A 73 -10.31 -10.86 18.15
N LEU A 74 -9.55 -11.03 19.24
CA LEU A 74 -9.04 -12.35 19.65
C LEU A 74 -10.16 -13.34 19.98
N LYS A 75 -11.20 -12.93 20.72
CA LYS A 75 -12.38 -13.76 21.01
C LYS A 75 -13.07 -14.25 19.73
N ASN A 76 -13.00 -13.45 18.69
CA ASN A 76 -13.57 -13.79 17.39
C ASN A 76 -12.54 -14.37 16.39
N GLN A 77 -11.39 -14.87 16.82
CA GLN A 77 -10.36 -15.46 15.97
C GLN A 77 -9.85 -14.49 14.87
N LEU A 78 -9.96 -13.21 15.12
CA LEU A 78 -9.41 -12.13 14.32
C LEU A 78 -8.12 -11.60 14.97
N GLN A 79 -7.23 -11.02 14.19
CA GLN A 79 -6.00 -10.41 14.70
C GLN A 79 -6.01 -8.92 14.39
N LEU A 80 -6.13 -8.09 15.42
CA LEU A 80 -5.88 -6.65 15.28
C LEU A 80 -4.36 -6.43 15.30
N LYS A 81 -3.82 -5.87 14.23
CA LYS A 81 -2.39 -5.53 14.14
C LYS A 81 -2.11 -4.27 14.96
N LYS A 82 -1.05 -4.33 15.76
CA LYS A 82 -0.67 -3.24 16.66
C LYS A 82 0.20 -2.21 15.94
N GLY A 83 -0.07 -0.95 16.17
CA GLY A 83 0.74 0.16 15.66
C GLY A 83 0.26 1.49 16.21
N ILE A 84 1.19 2.42 16.38
CA ILE A 84 0.88 3.80 16.71
C ILE A 84 0.67 4.53 15.38
N VAL A 85 -0.52 5.05 15.16
CA VAL A 85 -0.86 5.80 13.94
C VAL A 85 -0.87 7.28 14.26
N LYS A 86 -0.06 8.05 13.56
CA LYS A 86 -0.02 9.52 13.64
C LYS A 86 -0.51 10.08 12.32
N HIS A 87 -1.43 11.01 12.39
CA HIS A 87 -2.05 11.63 11.23
C HIS A 87 -1.62 13.09 11.16
N PHE A 88 -0.82 13.43 10.14
CA PHE A 88 -0.36 14.81 9.91
C PHE A 88 -1.39 15.62 9.12
N GLY A 89 -2.16 15.00 8.25
CA GLY A 89 -3.04 15.66 7.27
C GLY A 89 -2.30 16.05 5.99
N THR A 90 -3.02 16.11 4.88
CA THR A 90 -2.43 16.36 3.55
C THR A 90 -1.73 17.72 3.48
N GLU A 91 -2.32 18.76 4.06
CA GLU A 91 -1.80 20.13 4.04
C GLU A 91 -0.48 20.24 4.80
N ASN A 92 -0.43 19.65 6.01
CA ASN A 92 0.78 19.68 6.84
C ASN A 92 1.88 18.79 6.27
N ASN A 93 1.52 17.70 5.62
CA ASN A 93 2.48 16.78 5.03
C ASN A 93 3.31 17.46 3.94
N LEU A 94 2.69 18.28 3.11
CA LEU A 94 3.40 19.06 2.09
C LEU A 94 4.38 20.05 2.74
N ILE A 95 3.93 20.80 3.76
CA ILE A 95 4.76 21.77 4.50
C ILE A 95 5.97 21.07 5.14
N ILE A 96 5.77 19.88 5.73
CA ILE A 96 6.88 19.08 6.32
C ILE A 96 7.90 18.74 5.23
N MET A 97 7.44 18.30 4.06
CA MET A 97 8.32 17.92 2.96
C MET A 97 9.09 19.08 2.38
N GLU A 98 8.46 20.26 2.27
CA GLU A 98 9.12 21.50 1.81
C GLU A 98 10.23 21.92 2.77
N LYS A 99 9.96 22.01 4.07
CA LYS A 99 10.97 22.35 5.09
C LYS A 99 12.11 21.35 5.15
N LEU A 100 11.80 20.04 5.04
CA LEU A 100 12.83 19.00 4.99
C LEU A 100 13.71 19.14 3.76
N LEU A 101 13.13 19.50 2.60
CA LEU A 101 13.89 19.75 1.37
C LEU A 101 14.82 20.95 1.51
N GLU A 102 14.37 22.03 2.15
CA GLU A 102 15.20 23.21 2.43
C GLU A 102 16.44 22.82 3.26
N GLU A 103 16.25 22.09 4.36
CA GLU A 103 17.40 21.62 5.17
C GLU A 103 18.37 20.70 4.40
N ILE A 104 17.85 19.87 3.49
CA ILE A 104 18.68 18.98 2.65
C ILE A 104 19.48 19.80 1.65
N LYS A 105 18.85 20.78 0.99
CA LYS A 105 19.51 21.64 -0.02
C LYS A 105 20.67 22.44 0.57
N GLU A 106 20.61 22.80 1.83
CA GLU A 106 21.73 23.48 2.52
C GLU A 106 22.99 22.59 2.71
N LYS A 107 22.79 21.25 2.76
CA LYS A 107 23.85 20.29 3.12
C LYS A 107 24.30 19.40 1.97
N CYS A 108 23.50 19.32 0.91
CA CYS A 108 23.70 18.40 -0.21
C CYS A 108 23.43 19.08 -1.56
N THR A 109 24.15 18.66 -2.59
CA THR A 109 23.79 19.01 -3.96
C THR A 109 22.52 18.25 -4.35
N PHE A 110 21.44 18.98 -4.65
CA PHE A 110 20.18 18.41 -5.09
C PHE A 110 19.96 18.71 -6.58
N LEU A 111 19.85 17.65 -7.39
CA LEU A 111 19.68 17.75 -8.84
C LEU A 111 18.25 17.40 -9.22
N GLU A 112 17.47 18.41 -9.57
CA GLU A 112 16.11 18.26 -10.09
C GLU A 112 16.13 17.93 -11.59
N ASN A 113 15.04 17.31 -12.09
CA ASN A 113 14.88 16.93 -13.51
C ASN A 113 16.05 16.10 -14.08
N SER A 114 16.75 15.38 -13.21
CA SER A 114 17.95 14.60 -13.51
C SER A 114 17.63 13.10 -13.54
N ASN A 115 17.10 12.63 -14.67
CA ASN A 115 16.72 11.24 -14.83
C ASN A 115 17.96 10.35 -14.98
N VAL A 116 18.12 9.39 -14.05
CA VAL A 116 19.18 8.39 -14.09
C VAL A 116 18.80 7.28 -15.06
N ILE A 117 19.67 7.00 -16.03
CA ILE A 117 19.47 5.97 -17.05
C ILE A 117 20.35 4.72 -16.84
N ASP A 118 21.50 4.86 -16.17
CA ASP A 118 22.37 3.74 -15.86
C ASP A 118 23.27 4.03 -14.64
N VAL A 119 23.84 2.98 -14.07
CA VAL A 119 24.87 3.04 -13.03
C VAL A 119 25.99 2.07 -13.40
N LYS A 120 27.19 2.59 -13.60
CA LYS A 120 28.40 1.82 -13.93
C LYS A 120 29.15 1.44 -12.66
N VAL A 121 29.14 0.14 -12.35
CA VAL A 121 29.76 -0.39 -11.12
C VAL A 121 31.27 -0.20 -11.12
N GLU A 122 31.91 -0.44 -12.26
CA GLU A 122 33.36 -0.44 -12.41
C GLU A 122 33.99 0.92 -12.11
N ASN A 123 33.27 1.99 -12.46
CA ASN A 123 33.73 3.36 -12.33
C ASN A 123 33.07 4.12 -11.18
N MET A 124 32.10 3.50 -10.50
CA MET A 124 31.23 4.14 -9.52
C MET A 124 30.57 5.41 -10.07
N GLU A 125 30.00 5.32 -11.28
CA GLU A 125 29.40 6.42 -12.02
C GLU A 125 27.89 6.24 -12.17
N VAL A 126 27.13 7.30 -11.87
CA VAL A 126 25.71 7.45 -12.21
C VAL A 126 25.62 8.21 -13.53
N ILE A 127 24.88 7.69 -14.49
CA ILE A 127 24.71 8.28 -15.83
C ILE A 127 23.32 8.88 -15.94
N LEU A 128 23.25 10.16 -16.24
CA LEU A 128 22.02 10.91 -16.46
C LEU A 128 21.57 10.86 -17.93
N ALA A 129 20.28 11.13 -18.17
CA ALA A 129 19.71 11.16 -19.53
C ALA A 129 20.35 12.20 -20.46
N ASN A 130 20.91 13.26 -19.90
CA ASN A 130 21.70 14.28 -20.64
C ASN A 130 23.16 13.87 -20.90
N SER A 131 23.51 12.60 -20.62
CA SER A 131 24.86 12.03 -20.74
C SER A 131 25.88 12.55 -19.70
N GLU A 132 25.46 13.35 -18.74
CA GLU A 132 26.28 13.74 -17.60
C GLU A 132 26.61 12.51 -16.74
N LYS A 133 27.84 12.51 -16.17
CA LYS A 133 28.34 11.42 -15.33
C LYS A 133 28.71 11.95 -13.96
N ILE A 134 28.16 11.35 -12.93
CA ILE A 134 28.42 11.72 -11.54
C ILE A 134 29.14 10.57 -10.86
N LYS A 135 30.35 10.83 -10.33
CA LYS A 135 31.13 9.84 -9.56
C LYS A 135 30.82 9.94 -8.08
N GLY A 136 30.75 8.76 -7.44
CA GLY A 136 30.56 8.68 -5.99
C GLY A 136 31.42 7.57 -5.36
N LYS A 137 31.80 7.73 -4.10
CA LYS A 137 32.45 6.66 -3.30
C LYS A 137 31.48 5.56 -2.93
N LYS A 138 30.20 5.91 -2.77
CA LYS A 138 29.08 5.01 -2.45
C LYS A 138 27.88 5.41 -3.30
N ILE A 139 27.09 4.45 -3.76
CA ILE A 139 25.86 4.67 -4.53
C ILE A 139 24.70 4.03 -3.78
N ILE A 140 23.63 4.77 -3.60
CA ILE A 140 22.43 4.32 -2.90
C ILE A 140 21.21 4.44 -3.83
N PHE A 141 20.57 3.31 -4.12
CA PHE A 141 19.31 3.27 -4.83
C PHE A 141 18.15 3.52 -3.84
N ALA A 142 17.59 4.72 -3.86
CA ALA A 142 16.40 5.11 -3.11
C ALA A 142 15.25 5.49 -4.07
N VAL A 143 15.01 4.65 -5.06
CA VAL A 143 14.26 4.93 -6.29
C VAL A 143 12.73 4.89 -6.12
N GLY A 144 12.21 4.55 -4.96
CA GLY A 144 10.78 4.40 -4.72
C GLY A 144 10.13 3.29 -5.57
N ARG A 145 8.81 3.12 -5.47
CA ARG A 145 8.08 2.07 -6.21
C ARG A 145 8.15 2.27 -7.73
N SER A 146 8.04 3.50 -8.19
CA SER A 146 8.11 3.83 -9.62
C SER A 146 9.46 3.48 -10.25
N GLY A 147 10.57 3.57 -9.50
CA GLY A 147 11.91 3.21 -9.95
C GLY A 147 12.27 1.74 -9.80
N ASN A 148 11.38 0.89 -9.26
CA ASN A 148 11.69 -0.53 -9.07
C ASN A 148 12.01 -1.25 -10.39
N LYS A 149 11.30 -0.94 -11.48
CA LYS A 149 11.57 -1.50 -12.81
C LYS A 149 12.99 -1.17 -13.30
N PHE A 150 13.44 0.07 -13.08
CA PHE A 150 14.81 0.47 -13.38
C PHE A 150 15.81 -0.37 -12.55
N LEU A 151 15.60 -0.47 -11.23
CA LEU A 151 16.45 -1.25 -10.33
C LEU A 151 16.50 -2.74 -10.74
N GLN A 152 15.35 -3.34 -11.08
CA GLN A 152 15.30 -4.73 -11.58
C GLN A 152 16.12 -4.93 -12.84
N THR A 153 15.95 -4.03 -13.82
CA THR A 153 16.69 -4.12 -15.10
C THR A 153 18.18 -3.97 -14.87
N TRP A 154 18.57 -3.03 -14.02
CA TRP A 154 19.95 -2.80 -13.64
C TRP A 154 20.55 -4.01 -12.88
N CYS A 155 19.81 -4.60 -11.94
CA CYS A 155 20.23 -5.81 -11.24
C CYS A 155 20.48 -6.98 -12.19
N LYS A 156 19.56 -7.22 -13.14
CA LYS A 156 19.71 -8.28 -14.17
C LYS A 156 20.97 -8.05 -15.01
N LYS A 157 21.22 -6.81 -15.44
CA LYS A 157 22.40 -6.44 -16.21
C LYS A 157 23.71 -6.68 -15.46
N ASN A 158 23.71 -6.55 -14.13
CA ASN A 158 24.87 -6.71 -13.26
C ASN A 158 24.89 -8.07 -12.54
N ASN A 159 24.14 -9.07 -13.01
CA ASN A 159 24.08 -10.42 -12.45
C ASN A 159 23.72 -10.45 -10.95
N VAL A 160 22.95 -9.47 -10.48
CA VAL A 160 22.42 -9.44 -9.12
C VAL A 160 21.15 -10.29 -9.05
N GLU A 161 21.13 -11.26 -8.15
CA GLU A 161 19.95 -12.10 -7.90
C GLU A 161 18.81 -11.26 -7.33
N ILE A 162 17.58 -11.49 -7.85
CA ILE A 162 16.37 -10.78 -7.43
C ILE A 162 15.33 -11.80 -7.00
N SER A 163 14.69 -11.57 -5.86
CA SER A 163 13.52 -12.31 -5.43
C SER A 163 12.24 -11.52 -5.69
N SER A 164 11.17 -12.22 -6.05
CA SER A 164 9.84 -11.64 -6.16
C SER A 164 9.19 -11.54 -4.79
N ASN A 165 8.47 -10.45 -4.54
CA ASN A 165 7.57 -10.35 -3.40
C ASN A 165 6.25 -11.08 -3.69
N ASN A 166 5.48 -11.34 -2.62
CA ASN A 166 4.09 -11.74 -2.75
C ASN A 166 3.29 -10.62 -3.42
N VAL A 167 2.07 -10.94 -3.84
CA VAL A 167 1.08 -9.96 -4.30
C VAL A 167 -0.20 -10.14 -3.51
N ASP A 168 -1.00 -9.10 -3.46
CA ASP A 168 -2.32 -9.16 -2.85
C ASP A 168 -3.39 -8.82 -3.89
N ILE A 169 -4.47 -9.58 -3.88
CA ILE A 169 -5.65 -9.36 -4.70
C ILE A 169 -6.90 -9.42 -3.82
N GLY A 170 -7.86 -8.59 -4.11
CA GLY A 170 -9.12 -8.57 -3.39
C GLY A 170 -10.11 -7.55 -3.89
N VAL A 171 -10.90 -7.05 -2.97
CA VAL A 171 -11.99 -6.12 -3.22
C VAL A 171 -11.91 -4.90 -2.30
N ARG A 172 -12.51 -3.80 -2.74
CA ARG A 172 -12.90 -2.70 -1.89
C ARG A 172 -14.32 -2.95 -1.41
N VAL A 173 -14.52 -3.00 -0.12
CA VAL A 173 -15.83 -3.14 0.52
C VAL A 173 -16.36 -1.75 0.83
N GLU A 174 -17.61 -1.48 0.52
CA GLU A 174 -18.31 -0.26 0.90
C GLU A 174 -19.62 -0.60 1.61
N LEU A 175 -19.89 0.10 2.70
CA LEU A 175 -21.05 -0.11 3.57
C LEU A 175 -21.37 1.16 4.35
N LYS A 176 -22.52 1.20 5.06
CA LYS A 176 -22.93 2.35 5.86
C LYS A 176 -21.96 2.63 7.01
N ASN A 177 -21.72 3.91 7.30
CA ASN A 177 -20.83 4.37 8.38
C ASN A 177 -21.16 3.74 9.74
N GLU A 178 -22.44 3.59 10.06
CA GLU A 178 -22.88 3.10 11.36
C GLU A 178 -22.37 1.69 11.68
N ILE A 179 -22.12 0.86 10.65
CA ILE A 179 -21.70 -0.54 10.83
C ILE A 179 -20.34 -0.62 11.53
N TRP A 180 -19.43 0.29 11.21
CA TRP A 180 -18.07 0.31 11.75
C TRP A 180 -17.79 1.53 12.64
N GLY A 181 -18.79 2.39 12.88
CA GLY A 181 -18.63 3.66 13.60
C GLY A 181 -18.07 3.51 15.00
N GLU A 182 -18.51 2.51 15.78
CA GLU A 182 -17.95 2.25 17.11
C GLU A 182 -16.47 1.89 17.04
N ILE A 183 -16.07 1.04 16.10
CA ILE A 183 -14.66 0.60 15.94
C ILE A 183 -13.80 1.75 15.42
N SER A 184 -14.27 2.50 14.43
CA SER A 184 -13.52 3.61 13.84
C SER A 184 -13.34 4.79 14.81
N SER A 185 -14.26 4.98 15.74
CA SER A 185 -14.11 5.97 16.81
C SER A 185 -12.97 5.66 17.78
N ILE A 186 -12.67 4.37 17.98
CA ILE A 186 -11.60 3.88 18.86
C ILE A 186 -10.25 3.82 18.11
N VAL A 187 -10.25 3.29 16.88
CA VAL A 187 -9.05 3.13 16.05
C VAL A 187 -9.33 3.66 14.65
N TYR A 188 -8.67 4.74 14.28
CA TYR A 188 -8.90 5.46 13.01
C TYR A 188 -8.81 4.58 11.75
N ASP A 189 -7.91 3.65 11.69
CA ASP A 189 -7.67 2.77 10.53
C ASP A 189 -7.34 1.35 11.02
N PRO A 190 -8.36 0.58 11.46
CA PRO A 190 -8.14 -0.75 12.02
C PRO A 190 -7.51 -1.69 10.98
N LYS A 191 -6.38 -2.28 11.35
CA LYS A 191 -5.69 -3.29 10.55
C LYS A 191 -6.01 -4.67 11.11
N ILE A 192 -7.00 -5.32 10.54
CA ILE A 192 -7.48 -6.62 11.01
C ILE A 192 -7.10 -7.69 10.00
N SER A 193 -6.60 -8.82 10.48
CA SER A 193 -6.36 -9.99 9.65
C SER A 193 -7.08 -11.22 10.17
N TYR A 194 -7.39 -12.11 9.24
CA TYR A 194 -8.04 -13.38 9.50
C TYR A 194 -7.34 -14.50 8.73
N ILE A 195 -7.10 -15.63 9.40
CA ILE A 195 -6.62 -16.85 8.75
C ILE A 195 -7.82 -17.69 8.40
N THR A 196 -8.13 -17.82 7.12
CA THR A 196 -9.31 -18.55 6.65
C THR A 196 -9.28 -20.02 7.03
N LYS A 197 -10.43 -20.58 7.38
CA LYS A 197 -10.52 -21.99 7.78
C LYS A 197 -10.27 -22.93 6.60
N LYS A 198 -10.81 -22.56 5.42
CA LYS A 198 -10.78 -23.39 4.22
C LYS A 198 -9.37 -23.54 3.65
N TYR A 199 -8.67 -22.46 3.44
CA TYR A 199 -7.38 -22.48 2.72
C TYR A 199 -6.18 -22.16 3.61
N LYS A 200 -6.40 -21.74 4.85
CA LYS A 200 -5.37 -21.28 5.80
C LYS A 200 -4.56 -20.10 5.26
N ASP A 201 -5.18 -19.30 4.41
CA ASP A 201 -4.60 -18.07 3.89
C ASP A 201 -4.92 -16.89 4.81
N GLU A 202 -4.00 -15.94 4.91
CA GLU A 202 -4.26 -14.67 5.58
C GLU A 202 -5.00 -13.72 4.64
N VAL A 203 -6.16 -13.24 5.10
CA VAL A 203 -6.85 -12.08 4.49
C VAL A 203 -6.67 -10.89 5.41
N ARG A 204 -6.36 -9.75 4.83
CA ARG A 204 -6.07 -8.52 5.56
C ARG A 204 -7.05 -7.42 5.18
N MET A 205 -7.67 -6.84 6.19
CA MET A 205 -8.41 -5.60 6.09
C MET A 205 -7.44 -4.44 6.28
N PHE A 206 -7.47 -3.47 5.39
CA PHE A 206 -6.68 -2.27 5.57
C PHE A 206 -7.19 -1.08 4.75
N CYS A 207 -6.60 0.11 5.00
CA CYS A 207 -7.03 1.36 4.35
C CYS A 207 -8.52 1.64 4.58
N PHE A 208 -8.93 1.62 5.86
CA PHE A 208 -10.28 1.97 6.27
C PHE A 208 -10.47 3.49 6.13
N ASN A 209 -11.58 3.89 5.53
CA ASN A 209 -11.96 5.27 5.29
C ASN A 209 -13.40 5.49 5.75
N GLU A 210 -13.57 6.08 6.93
CA GLU A 210 -14.86 6.50 7.44
C GLU A 210 -15.36 7.74 6.68
N GLY A 211 -16.62 7.72 6.22
CA GLY A 211 -17.17 8.79 5.42
C GLY A 211 -16.45 9.01 4.09
N GLY A 212 -15.76 7.98 3.60
CA GLY A 212 -14.92 8.07 2.41
C GLY A 212 -15.61 7.64 1.13
N GLU A 213 -14.91 7.79 0.04
CA GLU A 213 -15.34 7.40 -1.31
C GLU A 213 -14.49 6.27 -1.86
N VAL A 214 -15.10 5.39 -2.65
CA VAL A 214 -14.37 4.45 -3.50
C VAL A 214 -13.89 5.20 -4.74
N VAL A 215 -12.64 5.00 -5.11
CA VAL A 215 -12.02 5.69 -6.25
C VAL A 215 -11.31 4.71 -7.18
N VAL A 216 -11.15 5.12 -8.44
CA VAL A 216 -10.39 4.36 -9.44
C VAL A 216 -8.93 4.81 -9.41
N GLU A 217 -8.02 3.84 -9.40
CA GLU A 217 -6.58 4.04 -9.54
C GLU A 217 -6.10 3.41 -10.86
N ASN A 218 -5.34 4.15 -11.66
CA ASN A 218 -4.71 3.61 -12.87
C ASN A 218 -3.30 3.11 -12.53
N THR A 219 -3.11 1.80 -12.54
CA THR A 219 -1.83 1.16 -12.27
C THR A 219 -1.38 0.35 -13.49
N PHE A 220 -0.25 0.68 -14.05
CA PHE A 220 0.31 0.06 -15.26
C PHE A 220 -0.66 0.04 -16.46
N GLY A 221 -1.47 1.08 -16.63
CA GLY A 221 -2.44 1.19 -17.73
C GLY A 221 -3.71 0.37 -17.53
N SER A 222 -3.96 -0.13 -16.32
CA SER A 222 -5.16 -0.88 -15.95
C SER A 222 -5.84 -0.27 -14.74
N LEU A 223 -7.17 -0.32 -14.69
CA LEU A 223 -7.96 0.30 -13.64
C LEU A 223 -8.15 -0.67 -12.47
N THR A 224 -7.77 -0.23 -11.29
CA THR A 224 -8.01 -0.89 -10.01
C THR A 224 -8.83 0.03 -9.11
N VAL A 225 -9.34 -0.51 -8.01
CA VAL A 225 -10.05 0.29 -7.01
C VAL A 225 -9.15 0.64 -5.84
N ASN A 226 -9.44 1.76 -5.21
CA ASN A 226 -8.85 2.21 -3.96
C ASN A 226 -9.91 2.98 -3.16
N GLY A 227 -9.58 3.50 -1.98
CA GLY A 227 -10.45 4.36 -1.19
C GLY A 227 -9.78 5.69 -0.88
N HIS A 228 -10.61 6.70 -0.70
CA HIS A 228 -10.19 8.03 -0.30
C HIS A 228 -11.09 8.54 0.83
N ALA A 229 -10.52 9.29 1.77
CA ALA A 229 -11.26 9.96 2.82
C ALA A 229 -10.89 11.44 2.85
N TYR A 230 -11.89 12.29 3.02
CA TYR A 230 -11.70 13.72 3.19
C TYR A 230 -11.48 14.07 4.66
N SER A 231 -10.63 15.04 4.94
CA SER A 231 -10.44 15.58 6.30
C SER A 231 -11.57 16.53 6.73
N ALA A 232 -12.24 17.17 5.76
CA ALA A 232 -13.32 18.09 6.01
C ALA A 232 -14.67 17.35 6.16
N ASP A 233 -15.38 17.59 7.25
CA ASP A 233 -16.63 16.88 7.58
C ASP A 233 -17.75 17.10 6.56
N ASN A 234 -17.80 18.26 5.91
CA ASN A 234 -18.78 18.58 4.86
C ASN A 234 -18.57 17.81 3.54
N LEU A 235 -17.46 17.11 3.40
CA LEU A 235 -17.14 16.28 2.22
C LEU A 235 -17.31 14.79 2.53
N LYS A 236 -17.61 14.41 3.76
CA LYS A 236 -17.82 13.01 4.14
C LYS A 236 -19.10 12.46 3.55
N THR A 237 -19.03 11.21 3.12
CA THR A 237 -20.20 10.44 2.65
C THR A 237 -20.89 9.71 3.81
N GLU A 238 -22.05 9.11 3.54
CA GLU A 238 -22.73 8.23 4.50
C GLU A 238 -22.12 6.83 4.58
N ASN A 239 -21.09 6.55 3.76
CA ASN A 239 -20.51 5.24 3.65
C ASN A 239 -19.06 5.22 4.17
N SER A 240 -18.69 4.09 4.72
CA SER A 240 -17.29 3.71 4.98
C SER A 240 -16.82 2.70 3.94
N ASN A 241 -15.54 2.72 3.65
CA ASN A 241 -14.96 1.70 2.77
C ASN A 241 -13.61 1.20 3.27
N PHE A 242 -13.26 -0.03 2.92
CA PHE A 242 -11.99 -0.65 3.25
C PHE A 242 -11.60 -1.73 2.24
N ALA A 243 -10.30 -2.02 2.12
CA ALA A 243 -9.81 -3.13 1.31
C ALA A 243 -9.85 -4.44 2.08
N LEU A 244 -10.28 -5.52 1.43
CA LEU A 244 -10.02 -6.89 1.84
C LEU A 244 -9.11 -7.56 0.82
N LEU A 245 -7.92 -7.93 1.24
CA LEU A 245 -6.88 -8.46 0.37
C LEU A 245 -6.39 -9.82 0.84
N SER A 246 -6.45 -10.79 -0.06
CA SER A 246 -5.87 -12.13 0.10
C SER A 246 -4.50 -12.18 -0.55
N GLY A 247 -3.47 -12.50 0.24
CA GLY A 247 -2.10 -12.63 -0.23
C GLY A 247 -1.88 -13.90 -1.05
N ILE A 248 -1.09 -13.80 -2.11
CA ILE A 248 -0.68 -14.94 -2.93
C ILE A 248 0.84 -15.06 -2.85
N LYS A 249 1.30 -16.25 -2.38
CA LYS A 249 2.71 -16.62 -2.37
C LYS A 249 2.99 -17.54 -3.55
N PHE A 250 4.06 -17.24 -4.26
CA PHE A 250 4.50 -18.06 -5.36
C PHE A 250 5.84 -18.73 -5.04
N SER A 251 6.03 -19.93 -5.56
CA SER A 251 7.31 -20.65 -5.52
C SER A 251 7.86 -20.83 -6.92
N SER A 252 9.19 -21.10 -7.01
CA SER A 252 9.81 -21.47 -8.28
C SER A 252 9.01 -22.60 -8.99
N PRO A 253 8.88 -22.54 -10.32
CA PRO A 253 9.59 -21.66 -11.28
C PRO A 253 8.91 -20.30 -11.52
N PHE A 254 7.82 -20.01 -10.85
CA PHE A 254 7.06 -18.79 -11.09
C PHE A 254 7.77 -17.57 -10.49
N CYS A 255 8.04 -16.56 -11.33
CA CYS A 255 8.87 -15.42 -10.94
C CYS A 255 8.25 -14.03 -11.22
N ASN A 256 7.02 -13.98 -11.77
CA ASN A 256 6.40 -12.70 -12.14
C ASN A 256 4.99 -12.50 -11.54
N PRO A 257 4.89 -12.37 -10.20
CA PRO A 257 3.60 -12.26 -9.52
C PRO A 257 2.82 -10.99 -9.92
N ASN A 258 3.51 -9.89 -10.20
CA ASN A 258 2.85 -8.65 -10.61
C ASN A 258 2.12 -8.80 -11.96
N GLU A 259 2.73 -9.48 -12.93
CA GLU A 259 2.09 -9.76 -14.23
C GLU A 259 0.88 -10.70 -14.07
N TYR A 260 1.01 -11.73 -13.21
CA TYR A 260 -0.09 -12.62 -12.90
C TYR A 260 -1.33 -11.85 -12.43
N ILE A 261 -1.18 -10.98 -11.42
CA ILE A 261 -2.29 -10.16 -10.92
C ILE A 261 -2.80 -9.18 -11.97
N LEU A 262 -1.90 -8.55 -12.72
CA LEU A 262 -2.28 -7.60 -13.77
C LEU A 262 -3.21 -8.23 -14.82
N ASN A 263 -3.07 -9.53 -15.11
CA ASN A 263 -3.96 -10.22 -16.04
C ASN A 263 -5.40 -10.33 -15.49
N PHE A 264 -5.59 -10.55 -14.21
CA PHE A 264 -6.92 -10.51 -13.58
C PHE A 264 -7.53 -9.11 -13.59
N VAL A 265 -6.72 -8.08 -13.32
CA VAL A 265 -7.16 -6.68 -13.41
C VAL A 265 -7.57 -6.35 -14.86
N LYS A 266 -6.79 -6.73 -15.86
CA LYS A 266 -7.14 -6.54 -17.27
C LYS A 266 -8.44 -7.28 -17.64
N CYS A 267 -8.61 -8.51 -17.15
CA CYS A 267 -9.85 -9.26 -17.36
C CYS A 267 -11.06 -8.51 -16.78
N SER A 268 -10.95 -7.99 -15.55
CA SER A 268 -11.98 -7.15 -14.94
C SER A 268 -12.31 -5.92 -15.80
N ASN A 269 -11.30 -5.22 -16.32
CA ASN A 269 -11.51 -4.04 -17.15
C ASN A 269 -12.15 -4.38 -18.50
N ILE A 270 -11.82 -5.52 -19.12
CA ILE A 270 -12.45 -5.99 -20.37
C ILE A 270 -13.94 -6.26 -20.13
N ILE A 271 -14.27 -6.99 -19.06
CA ILE A 271 -15.66 -7.37 -18.74
C ILE A 271 -16.51 -6.14 -18.43
N SER A 272 -15.94 -5.13 -17.78
CA SER A 272 -16.62 -3.90 -17.38
C SER A 272 -16.59 -2.76 -18.41
N GLY A 273 -16.05 -3.00 -19.61
CA GLY A 273 -15.96 -1.98 -20.66
C GLY A 273 -15.01 -0.84 -20.32
N ASN A 274 -13.80 -1.16 -19.83
CA ASN A 274 -12.79 -0.23 -19.31
C ASN A 274 -13.23 0.54 -18.06
N ASN A 275 -13.93 -0.14 -17.17
CA ASN A 275 -14.28 0.32 -15.84
C ASN A 275 -13.85 -0.73 -14.80
N VAL A 276 -14.32 -0.63 -13.57
CA VAL A 276 -14.22 -1.61 -12.51
C VAL A 276 -15.58 -2.26 -12.24
N ILE A 277 -15.59 -3.47 -11.67
CA ILE A 277 -16.83 -4.21 -11.40
C ILE A 277 -17.35 -3.82 -10.01
N LEU A 278 -18.67 -3.66 -9.91
CA LEU A 278 -19.42 -3.51 -8.67
C LEU A 278 -20.38 -4.69 -8.51
N GLN A 279 -20.36 -5.34 -7.35
CA GLN A 279 -21.29 -6.43 -7.04
C GLN A 279 -21.79 -6.32 -5.59
N ARG A 280 -23.09 -6.55 -5.36
CA ARG A 280 -23.64 -6.69 -4.01
C ARG A 280 -23.17 -8.02 -3.41
N PHE A 281 -22.87 -8.01 -2.12
CA PHE A 281 -22.40 -9.21 -1.42
C PHE A 281 -23.43 -10.35 -1.49
N GLY A 282 -24.71 -10.06 -1.28
CA GLY A 282 -25.78 -11.05 -1.39
C GLY A 282 -25.87 -11.66 -2.80
N ASP A 283 -25.70 -10.86 -3.87
CA ASP A 283 -25.69 -11.38 -5.24
C ASP A 283 -24.50 -12.33 -5.46
N LEU A 284 -23.28 -11.93 -4.99
CA LEU A 284 -22.08 -12.75 -5.08
C LEU A 284 -22.24 -14.12 -4.40
N VAL A 285 -22.73 -14.13 -3.15
CA VAL A 285 -22.91 -15.37 -2.37
C VAL A 285 -23.93 -16.29 -3.00
N ASN A 286 -24.99 -15.73 -3.63
CA ASN A 286 -26.00 -16.49 -4.35
C ASN A 286 -25.61 -16.86 -5.79
N GLY A 287 -24.36 -16.60 -6.21
CA GLY A 287 -23.87 -16.91 -7.56
C GLY A 287 -24.55 -16.09 -8.66
N LYS A 288 -24.98 -14.88 -8.35
CA LYS A 288 -25.68 -13.96 -9.25
C LYS A 288 -24.82 -12.73 -9.53
N ARG A 289 -24.82 -12.27 -10.78
CA ARG A 289 -24.28 -10.96 -11.10
C ARG A 289 -25.19 -9.86 -10.53
N SER A 290 -24.61 -8.75 -10.10
CA SER A 290 -25.40 -7.53 -9.85
C SER A 290 -25.78 -6.83 -11.16
N THR A 291 -26.91 -6.13 -11.13
CA THR A 291 -27.46 -5.39 -12.26
C THR A 291 -27.81 -3.96 -11.80
N LYS A 292 -28.04 -3.06 -12.76
CA LYS A 292 -28.52 -1.71 -12.42
C LYS A 292 -29.85 -1.77 -11.65
N GLU A 293 -30.69 -2.76 -11.94
CA GLU A 293 -31.95 -2.96 -11.24
C GLU A 293 -31.72 -3.41 -9.79
N SER A 294 -30.85 -4.39 -9.54
CA SER A 294 -30.55 -4.83 -8.15
C SER A 294 -29.91 -3.73 -7.32
N LEU A 295 -29.08 -2.86 -7.92
CA LEU A 295 -28.47 -1.71 -7.22
C LEU A 295 -29.49 -0.60 -6.92
N LYS A 296 -30.50 -0.41 -7.74
CA LYS A 296 -31.54 0.61 -7.50
C LYS A 296 -32.30 0.38 -6.20
N TYR A 297 -32.45 -0.87 -5.77
CA TYR A 297 -33.12 -1.25 -4.52
C TYR A 297 -32.16 -1.49 -3.38
N SER A 298 -30.85 -1.24 -3.55
CA SER A 298 -29.88 -1.34 -2.49
C SER A 298 -30.08 -0.24 -1.44
N SER A 299 -29.91 -0.59 -0.18
CA SER A 299 -29.89 0.37 0.94
C SER A 299 -28.63 1.24 0.96
N ILE A 300 -27.60 0.86 0.17
CA ILE A 300 -26.34 1.57 0.07
C ILE A 300 -26.22 2.20 -1.32
N ASN A 301 -26.08 3.53 -1.36
CA ASN A 301 -25.78 4.25 -2.58
C ASN A 301 -24.29 4.16 -2.88
N PRO A 302 -23.87 3.60 -4.04
CA PRO A 302 -22.46 3.54 -4.42
C PRO A 302 -21.83 4.92 -4.51
N THR A 303 -20.63 5.11 -3.95
CA THR A 303 -19.89 6.36 -4.10
C THR A 303 -19.07 6.41 -5.40
N LEU A 304 -18.83 5.28 -6.05
CA LEU A 304 -18.19 5.19 -7.36
C LEU A 304 -19.18 4.66 -8.41
N ASP A 305 -19.29 5.36 -9.53
CA ASP A 305 -20.00 4.86 -10.72
C ASP A 305 -19.17 3.74 -11.40
N ALA A 306 -19.46 2.51 -11.00
CA ALA A 306 -18.80 1.29 -11.45
C ALA A 306 -19.78 0.39 -12.22
N TYR A 307 -19.26 -0.56 -12.98
CA TYR A 307 -20.07 -1.47 -13.79
C TYR A 307 -20.68 -2.59 -12.93
N PRO A 308 -22.03 -2.69 -12.82
CA PRO A 308 -22.67 -3.80 -12.13
C PRO A 308 -22.37 -5.14 -12.81
N GLY A 309 -21.74 -6.06 -12.11
CA GLY A 309 -21.24 -7.28 -12.73
C GLY A 309 -21.06 -8.45 -11.77
N ASP A 310 -20.17 -9.35 -12.14
CA ASP A 310 -19.85 -10.57 -11.42
C ASP A 310 -18.32 -10.69 -11.22
N LEU A 311 -17.87 -10.56 -10.00
CA LEU A 311 -16.46 -10.67 -9.60
C LEU A 311 -15.91 -12.10 -9.80
N SER A 312 -16.77 -13.12 -9.81
CA SER A 312 -16.34 -14.50 -9.99
C SER A 312 -15.75 -14.76 -11.39
N LEU A 313 -16.06 -13.91 -12.36
CA LEU A 313 -15.54 -14.01 -13.74
C LEU A 313 -14.10 -13.53 -13.88
N CYS A 314 -13.59 -12.76 -12.91
CA CYS A 314 -12.27 -12.12 -13.03
C CYS A 314 -11.40 -12.25 -11.76
N MET A 315 -11.86 -12.90 -10.73
CA MET A 315 -11.09 -13.15 -9.49
C MET A 315 -10.79 -14.64 -9.33
N PRO A 316 -9.55 -15.03 -8.94
CA PRO A 316 -9.27 -16.43 -8.66
C PRO A 316 -10.18 -16.96 -7.56
N LYS A 317 -10.78 -18.13 -7.78
CA LYS A 317 -11.77 -18.73 -6.87
C LYS A 317 -11.29 -18.81 -5.40
N ARG A 318 -10.02 -19.19 -5.19
CA ARG A 318 -9.44 -19.31 -3.84
C ARG A 318 -9.48 -17.96 -3.09
N GLN A 319 -9.11 -16.88 -3.77
CA GLN A 319 -9.10 -15.55 -3.19
C GLN A 319 -10.51 -15.02 -2.95
N LEU A 320 -11.43 -15.30 -3.87
CA LEU A 320 -12.84 -14.93 -3.71
C LEU A 320 -13.49 -15.65 -2.52
N ASP A 321 -13.28 -16.96 -2.38
CA ASP A 321 -13.74 -17.75 -1.23
C ASP A 321 -13.16 -17.20 0.10
N ASN A 322 -11.86 -16.86 0.11
CA ASN A 322 -11.19 -16.27 1.27
C ASN A 322 -11.84 -14.94 1.69
N ILE A 323 -12.20 -14.09 0.71
CA ILE A 323 -12.84 -12.79 0.96
C ILE A 323 -14.25 -13.00 1.51
N ILE A 324 -15.05 -13.88 0.91
CA ILE A 324 -16.41 -14.20 1.38
C ILE A 324 -16.36 -14.70 2.83
N GLU A 325 -15.47 -15.66 3.12
CA GLU A 325 -15.30 -16.19 4.49
C GLU A 325 -14.91 -15.08 5.49
N THR A 326 -14.05 -14.16 5.05
CA THR A 326 -13.59 -13.05 5.90
C THR A 326 -14.70 -12.01 6.15
N ILE A 327 -15.55 -11.71 5.18
CA ILE A 327 -16.71 -10.79 5.36
C ILE A 327 -17.65 -11.37 6.42
N TYR A 328 -17.96 -12.68 6.35
CA TYR A 328 -18.76 -13.33 7.40
C TYR A 328 -18.06 -13.29 8.75
N LYS A 329 -16.74 -13.38 8.78
CA LYS A 329 -15.97 -13.33 10.03
C LYS A 329 -15.93 -11.94 10.65
N LEU A 330 -15.82 -10.90 9.83
CA LEU A 330 -15.90 -9.49 10.28
C LEU A 330 -17.28 -9.13 10.83
N TYR A 331 -18.34 -9.78 10.35
CA TYR A 331 -19.68 -9.62 10.91
C TYR A 331 -19.76 -9.94 12.41
N ASP A 332 -18.86 -10.80 12.93
CA ASP A 332 -18.86 -11.14 14.35
C ASP A 332 -18.52 -9.94 15.25
N ILE A 333 -17.73 -8.98 14.74
CA ILE A 333 -17.31 -7.78 15.47
C ILE A 333 -18.04 -6.50 15.01
N ALA A 334 -18.53 -6.47 13.76
CA ALA A 334 -19.24 -5.34 13.18
C ALA A 334 -20.49 -5.85 12.45
N LYS A 335 -21.61 -5.91 13.20
CA LYS A 335 -22.89 -6.39 12.68
C LYS A 335 -23.35 -5.56 11.49
N GLY A 336 -23.71 -6.25 10.40
CA GLY A 336 -24.06 -5.61 9.14
C GLY A 336 -22.98 -5.69 8.06
N THR A 337 -21.73 -6.04 8.40
CA THR A 337 -20.65 -6.19 7.40
C THR A 337 -21.00 -7.24 6.32
N ALA A 338 -21.71 -8.30 6.66
CA ALA A 338 -22.15 -9.34 5.72
C ALA A 338 -23.62 -9.15 5.26
N HIS A 339 -24.10 -7.89 5.23
CA HIS A 339 -25.42 -7.59 4.71
C HIS A 339 -25.46 -7.80 3.19
N ASP A 340 -26.61 -8.23 2.64
CA ASP A 340 -26.77 -8.48 1.21
C ASP A 340 -26.45 -7.24 0.35
N ASP A 341 -26.71 -6.05 0.87
CA ASP A 341 -26.45 -4.78 0.19
C ASP A 341 -25.01 -4.28 0.33
N THR A 342 -24.17 -4.90 1.15
CA THR A 342 -22.75 -4.55 1.20
C THR A 342 -22.16 -4.60 -0.21
N LEU A 343 -21.50 -3.51 -0.63
CA LEU A 343 -20.98 -3.35 -1.97
C LEU A 343 -19.52 -3.81 -2.04
N LEU A 344 -19.20 -4.54 -3.10
CA LEU A 344 -17.87 -5.04 -3.38
C LEU A 344 -17.41 -4.52 -4.74
N TYR A 345 -16.31 -3.78 -4.74
CA TYR A 345 -15.70 -3.30 -5.98
C TYR A 345 -14.43 -4.09 -6.26
N GLY A 346 -14.23 -4.46 -7.49
CA GLY A 346 -13.05 -5.22 -7.89
C GLY A 346 -12.53 -4.87 -9.27
N ILE A 347 -11.24 -5.06 -9.41
CA ILE A 347 -10.29 -5.72 -8.51
C ILE A 347 -9.48 -4.66 -7.75
N GLU A 348 -9.31 -4.82 -6.45
CA GLU A 348 -8.23 -4.14 -5.74
C GLU A 348 -6.98 -5.02 -5.78
N ALA A 349 -5.87 -4.45 -6.22
CA ALA A 349 -4.61 -5.15 -6.34
C ALA A 349 -3.47 -4.36 -5.70
N LYS A 350 -2.57 -5.04 -4.99
CA LYS A 350 -1.34 -4.43 -4.49
C LYS A 350 -0.13 -5.14 -5.08
N TYR A 351 0.63 -4.35 -5.81
CA TYR A 351 1.86 -4.75 -6.46
C TYR A 351 3.04 -4.39 -5.58
N TYR A 352 3.97 -5.31 -5.43
CA TYR A 352 5.14 -5.09 -4.59
C TYR A 352 6.42 -5.13 -5.41
N SER A 353 7.35 -4.26 -5.00
CA SER A 353 8.67 -4.20 -5.61
C SER A 353 9.44 -5.50 -5.37
N SER A 354 10.18 -5.94 -6.37
CA SER A 354 11.13 -7.05 -6.21
C SER A 354 12.26 -6.66 -5.27
N VAL A 355 12.84 -7.64 -4.63
CA VAL A 355 13.93 -7.48 -3.65
C VAL A 355 15.24 -7.94 -4.26
N PRO A 356 16.21 -7.06 -4.51
CA PRO A 356 17.58 -7.47 -4.79
C PRO A 356 18.15 -8.27 -3.62
N LYS A 357 18.99 -9.25 -3.88
CA LYS A 357 19.69 -9.97 -2.81
C LYS A 357 20.68 -9.03 -2.14
N MET A 358 20.46 -8.78 -0.85
CA MET A 358 21.20 -7.79 -0.06
C MET A 358 21.58 -8.36 1.31
N LYS A 359 22.65 -7.84 1.87
CA LYS A 359 22.98 -7.97 3.28
C LYS A 359 23.12 -6.58 3.88
N ASP A 360 22.38 -6.27 4.92
CA ASP A 360 22.32 -4.94 5.54
C ASP A 360 22.16 -3.80 4.50
N PHE A 361 21.24 -4.01 3.54
CA PHE A 361 20.96 -3.12 2.40
C PHE A 361 22.11 -2.91 1.40
N LYS A 362 23.25 -3.54 1.59
CA LYS A 362 24.31 -3.61 0.58
C LYS A 362 23.96 -4.70 -0.44
N ILE A 363 24.01 -4.37 -1.72
CA ILE A 363 23.72 -5.33 -2.80
C ILE A 363 24.83 -6.38 -2.86
N ASN A 364 24.44 -7.66 -2.80
CA ASN A 364 25.40 -8.76 -2.77
C ASN A 364 26.28 -8.80 -4.02
N GLY A 365 27.56 -9.07 -3.82
CA GLY A 365 28.55 -9.14 -4.90
C GLY A 365 29.05 -7.78 -5.39
N LEU A 366 28.52 -6.66 -4.88
CA LEU A 366 28.93 -5.32 -5.29
C LEU A 366 29.54 -4.53 -4.12
N LEU A 367 30.63 -3.81 -4.41
CA LEU A 367 31.26 -2.93 -3.43
C LEU A 367 30.57 -1.56 -3.43
N ASN A 368 30.26 -1.05 -2.23
CA ASN A 368 29.76 0.30 -2.03
C ASN A 368 28.45 0.66 -2.78
N ILE A 369 27.65 -0.35 -3.12
CA ILE A 369 26.33 -0.15 -3.75
C ILE A 369 25.26 -0.68 -2.83
N TYR A 370 24.26 0.17 -2.54
CA TYR A 370 23.20 -0.06 -1.57
C TYR A 370 21.83 0.21 -2.19
N ALA A 371 20.78 -0.38 -1.63
CA ALA A 371 19.40 -0.05 -2.00
C ALA A 371 18.50 0.03 -0.75
N CYS A 372 17.62 1.02 -0.69
CA CYS A 372 16.73 1.22 0.45
C CYS A 372 15.34 1.69 0.03
N GLY A 373 14.42 1.72 0.98
CA GLY A 373 13.05 2.18 0.80
C GLY A 373 12.16 1.23 0.01
N ASP A 374 11.03 1.73 -0.45
CA ASP A 374 10.01 0.93 -1.15
C ASP A 374 10.49 0.37 -2.50
N GLY A 375 11.43 1.05 -3.13
CA GLY A 375 12.00 0.63 -4.41
C GLY A 375 12.81 -0.65 -4.35
N CYS A 376 13.41 -0.98 -3.21
CA CYS A 376 14.10 -2.25 -2.99
C CYS A 376 13.21 -3.36 -2.42
N GLY A 377 11.89 -3.11 -2.27
CA GLY A 377 10.90 -4.11 -1.91
C GLY A 377 10.84 -4.47 -0.42
N VAL A 378 11.60 -3.81 0.45
CA VAL A 378 11.65 -4.11 1.89
C VAL A 378 10.60 -3.32 2.68
N THR A 379 10.42 -2.05 2.36
CA THR A 379 9.46 -1.17 3.07
C THR A 379 8.21 -0.92 2.23
N ARG A 380 7.12 -0.51 2.90
CA ARG A 380 5.81 -0.24 2.27
C ARG A 380 5.04 0.86 3.01
N SER A 381 5.70 1.60 3.91
CA SER A 381 5.11 2.71 4.67
C SER A 381 6.11 3.83 4.82
N LEU A 382 5.61 5.05 5.04
CA LEU A 382 6.44 6.24 5.24
C LEU A 382 7.43 6.05 6.39
N ALA A 383 6.96 5.51 7.53
CA ALA A 383 7.79 5.30 8.72
C ALA A 383 8.90 4.27 8.49
N GLN A 384 8.59 3.12 7.87
CA GLN A 384 9.61 2.12 7.61
C GLN A 384 10.60 2.57 6.52
N ALA A 385 10.15 3.32 5.50
CA ALA A 385 11.04 3.86 4.48
C ALA A 385 12.02 4.89 5.06
N ALA A 386 11.53 5.81 5.91
CA ALA A 386 12.36 6.77 6.62
C ALA A 386 13.35 6.09 7.58
N ALA A 387 12.86 5.13 8.38
CA ALA A 387 13.69 4.33 9.28
C ALA A 387 14.79 3.56 8.54
N ASN A 388 14.48 3.02 7.35
CA ASN A 388 15.47 2.34 6.51
C ASN A 388 16.56 3.28 6.02
N GLY A 389 16.20 4.52 5.63
CA GLY A 389 17.18 5.54 5.24
C GLY A 389 18.10 5.92 6.41
N LEU A 390 17.55 6.12 7.60
CA LEU A 390 18.33 6.43 8.82
C LEU A 390 19.26 5.27 9.21
N PHE A 391 18.75 4.03 9.23
CA PHE A 391 19.59 2.86 9.48
C PHE A 391 20.73 2.76 8.49
N LEU A 392 20.44 2.95 7.19
CA LEU A 392 21.48 2.88 6.16
C LEU A 392 22.53 3.98 6.36
N ALA A 393 22.12 5.20 6.71
CA ALA A 393 23.05 6.29 7.00
C ALA A 393 24.04 5.90 8.11
N ASP A 394 23.54 5.33 9.22
CA ASP A 394 24.39 4.94 10.37
C ASP A 394 25.42 3.84 10.04
N ILE A 395 25.10 2.94 9.10
CA ILE A 395 26.03 1.86 8.73
C ILE A 395 27.00 2.20 7.62
N ILE A 396 26.79 3.29 6.90
CA ILE A 396 27.64 3.69 5.77
C ILE A 396 28.56 4.87 6.08
N ILE A 397 28.31 5.59 7.18
CA ILE A 397 29.22 6.63 7.68
C ILE A 397 30.43 5.95 8.32
#